data_efcac11f0e6bb44ecfb5a10fd292578d
#
_entry.id   efcac11f0e6bb44ecfb5a10fd292578d
#
_cell.length_a   1.000
_cell.length_b   1.000
_cell.length_c   1.000
_cell.angle_alpha   90.00
_cell.angle_beta   90.00
_cell.angle_gamma   90.00
#
_symmetry.space_group_name_H-M   'P 1'
#
loop_
_entity.id
_entity.type
_entity.pdbx_description
1 polymer ?
#
loop_
_entity_poly.entity_id
_entity_poly.type
_entity_poly.pdbx_seq_one_letter_code
_entity_poly.pdbx_strand_id
1 'polypeptide(L)'
;MNLQDFNTPQEIIACKNPIKSNWIVAVDIGFSSVKGMSPNKRFCFPSYVKKMDNNLMSVDEDDIYYRDESGVYLIGTKAQDLVRTDDTNDTDSSFDRNRYYTKEFAIMARTAVAIGLMDNEERKFEPQFKPAVQTGLPAAYLKEDAPKIKAAFTQPGIYEVRLGSGKWMRFENTLKNGDVN
;
A
#
# COMPACT_ATOMS: atom_id res chain seq x y z
N MET A 1 10.17 13.78 14.59
CA MET A 1 10.05 13.74 13.12
C MET A 1 8.69 14.31 12.79
N ASN A 2 8.65 15.46 12.14
CA ASN A 2 7.39 16.15 11.87
C ASN A 2 6.75 15.49 10.64
N LEU A 3 5.56 14.91 10.77
CA LEU A 3 4.85 14.23 9.69
C LEU A 3 4.51 15.14 8.50
N GLN A 4 4.60 16.44 8.68
CA GLN A 4 4.37 17.43 7.63
C GLN A 4 5.47 17.47 6.56
N ASP A 5 6.65 16.91 6.83
CA ASP A 5 7.78 16.89 5.89
C ASP A 5 7.78 15.66 4.96
N PHE A 6 6.81 14.75 5.12
CA PHE A 6 6.67 13.53 4.31
C PHE A 6 5.63 13.74 3.19
N ASN A 7 5.97 14.54 2.21
CA ASN A 7 5.13 14.74 1.00
C ASN A 7 5.60 13.90 -0.20
N THR A 8 6.57 13.02 -0.02
CA THR A 8 7.03 12.15 -1.09
C THR A 8 6.41 10.77 -0.97
N PRO A 9 5.96 10.12 -2.06
CA PRO A 9 5.42 8.78 -2.03
C PRO A 9 6.44 7.75 -1.53
N GLN A 10 7.73 8.01 -1.71
CA GLN A 10 8.79 7.18 -1.14
C GLN A 10 10.07 7.97 -0.87
N GLU A 11 10.83 7.52 0.12
CA GLU A 11 12.19 7.99 0.40
C GLU A 11 13.11 6.78 0.49
N ILE A 12 14.20 6.81 -0.29
CA ILE A 12 15.19 5.74 -0.30
C ILE A 12 16.11 5.91 0.91
N ILE A 13 16.22 4.87 1.71
CA ILE A 13 17.17 4.80 2.82
C ILE A 13 18.26 3.79 2.51
N ALA A 14 19.48 4.10 2.91
CA ALA A 14 20.60 3.18 2.74
C ALA A 14 20.39 1.93 3.62
N CYS A 15 20.27 0.77 2.98
CA CYS A 15 20.23 -0.51 3.67
C CYS A 15 21.65 -0.98 3.91
N LYS A 16 22.07 -1.03 5.18
CA LYS A 16 23.45 -1.45 5.52
C LYS A 16 23.65 -2.95 5.48
N ASN A 17 22.63 -3.76 5.66
CA ASN A 17 22.67 -5.24 5.47
C ASN A 17 21.25 -5.78 5.65
N PRO A 18 20.55 -6.17 4.60
CA PRO A 18 19.29 -6.87 4.77
C PRO A 18 19.56 -8.18 5.53
N ILE A 19 18.79 -8.43 6.58
CA ILE A 19 18.80 -9.69 7.28
C ILE A 19 18.45 -10.78 6.27
N LYS A 20 19.35 -11.73 6.06
CA LYS A 20 19.33 -12.69 4.94
C LYS A 20 18.10 -13.61 4.85
N SER A 21 17.21 -13.61 5.84
CA SER A 21 16.10 -14.56 5.88
C SER A 21 14.72 -13.95 5.78
N ASN A 22 14.49 -12.73 6.28
CA ASN A 22 13.17 -12.11 6.31
C ASN A 22 13.25 -10.68 5.82
N TRP A 23 12.39 -10.35 4.84
CA TRP A 23 12.19 -8.97 4.41
C TRP A 23 10.94 -8.41 5.08
N ILE A 24 11.13 -7.60 6.11
CA ILE A 24 10.02 -7.05 6.89
C ILE A 24 9.57 -5.73 6.27
N VAL A 25 8.28 -5.64 5.98
CA VAL A 25 7.61 -4.40 5.57
C VAL A 25 6.69 -3.98 6.71
N ALA A 26 7.04 -2.91 7.39
CA ALA A 26 6.16 -2.29 8.37
C ALA A 26 5.15 -1.39 7.64
N VAL A 27 3.85 -1.55 7.95
CA VAL A 27 2.76 -0.82 7.29
C VAL A 27 1.76 -0.34 8.33
N ASP A 28 1.49 0.95 8.32
CA ASP A 28 0.42 1.58 9.07
C ASP A 28 -0.59 2.20 8.08
N ILE A 29 -1.78 1.62 7.99
CA ILE A 29 -2.86 2.13 7.14
C ILE A 29 -3.78 2.99 7.99
N GLY A 30 -3.43 4.26 8.11
CA GLY A 30 -4.23 5.27 8.81
C GLY A 30 -5.45 5.73 8.00
N PHE A 31 -6.27 6.58 8.61
CA PHE A 31 -7.41 7.20 7.91
C PHE A 31 -6.98 8.22 6.86
N SER A 32 -5.97 9.01 7.16
CA SER A 32 -5.48 10.07 6.26
C SER A 32 -4.33 9.64 5.37
N SER A 33 -3.50 8.71 5.83
CA SER A 33 -2.32 8.27 5.08
C SER A 33 -1.92 6.84 5.42
N VAL A 34 -1.37 6.16 4.40
CA VAL A 34 -0.63 4.91 4.52
C VAL A 34 0.84 5.26 4.72
N LYS A 35 1.45 4.70 5.76
CA LYS A 35 2.87 4.84 6.04
C LYS A 35 3.52 3.48 6.01
N GLY A 36 4.69 3.41 5.42
CA GLY A 36 5.41 2.17 5.35
C GLY A 36 6.92 2.35 5.47
N MET A 37 7.55 1.27 5.93
CA MET A 37 8.99 1.17 6.03
C MET A 37 9.45 -0.24 5.70
N SER A 38 10.50 -0.33 4.92
CA SER A 38 11.22 -1.57 4.65
C SER A 38 12.72 -1.37 4.86
N PRO A 39 13.55 -2.40 4.77
CA PRO A 39 15.00 -2.24 4.99
C PRO A 39 15.68 -1.21 4.08
N ASN A 40 15.12 -0.91 2.92
CA ASN A 40 15.74 -0.01 1.93
C ASN A 40 14.98 1.29 1.68
N LYS A 41 13.80 1.45 2.24
CA LYS A 41 13.00 2.68 2.03
C LYS A 41 11.95 2.91 3.11
N ARG A 42 11.50 4.13 3.18
CA ARG A 42 10.25 4.52 3.84
C ARG A 42 9.39 5.28 2.85
N PHE A 43 8.09 5.19 3.01
CA PHE A 43 7.12 5.81 2.12
C PHE A 43 5.87 6.25 2.87
N CYS A 44 5.20 7.24 2.30
CA CYS A 44 3.92 7.73 2.82
C CYS A 44 3.09 8.23 1.64
N PHE A 45 1.82 7.86 1.61
CA PHE A 45 0.86 8.36 0.63
C PHE A 45 -0.53 8.51 1.25
N PRO A 46 -1.38 9.43 0.77
CA PRO A 46 -2.75 9.59 1.25
C PRO A 46 -3.58 8.31 1.08
N SER A 47 -4.45 8.02 2.06
CA SER A 47 -5.31 6.81 2.08
C SER A 47 -6.53 6.95 1.17
N TYR A 48 -6.29 7.27 -0.10
CA TYR A 48 -7.32 7.41 -1.11
C TYR A 48 -7.08 6.46 -2.27
N VAL A 49 -8.16 5.84 -2.73
CA VAL A 49 -8.18 4.92 -3.88
C VAL A 49 -9.32 5.32 -4.79
N LYS A 50 -9.05 5.55 -6.05
CA LYS A 50 -10.06 5.85 -7.08
C LYS A 50 -9.94 4.87 -8.22
N LYS A 51 -11.03 4.19 -8.55
CA LYS A 51 -11.09 3.37 -9.75
C LYS A 51 -11.00 4.27 -10.97
N MET A 52 -10.15 3.90 -11.93
CA MET A 52 -9.97 4.64 -13.16
C MET A 52 -10.93 4.12 -14.23
N ASP A 53 -11.65 5.03 -14.85
CA ASP A 53 -12.26 4.77 -16.13
C ASP A 53 -11.20 4.80 -17.23
N ASN A 54 -11.45 4.18 -18.37
CA ASN A 54 -10.47 3.91 -19.44
C ASN A 54 -9.76 5.15 -20.05
N ASN A 55 -10.02 6.35 -19.57
CA ASN A 55 -9.36 7.58 -20.02
C ASN A 55 -8.13 7.84 -19.14
N LEU A 56 -6.96 7.48 -19.63
CA LEU A 56 -5.68 7.78 -19.00
C LEU A 56 -5.51 9.31 -18.91
N MET A 57 -5.57 9.83 -17.70
CA MET A 57 -5.12 11.19 -17.39
C MET A 57 -3.58 11.27 -17.51
N SER A 58 -3.06 12.48 -17.54
CA SER A 58 -1.62 12.71 -17.46
C SER A 58 -1.01 11.95 -16.28
N VAL A 59 0.13 11.31 -16.51
CA VAL A 59 0.88 10.56 -15.49
C VAL A 59 1.91 11.50 -14.88
N ASP A 60 1.86 11.70 -13.57
CA ASP A 60 2.85 12.45 -12.83
C ASP A 60 3.84 11.49 -12.13
N GLU A 61 5.05 11.97 -11.81
CA GLU A 61 6.11 11.13 -11.22
C GLU A 61 5.72 10.56 -9.85
N ASP A 62 4.87 11.24 -9.12
CA ASP A 62 4.41 10.85 -7.78
C ASP A 62 3.16 9.98 -7.79
N ASP A 63 2.60 9.67 -8.95
CA ASP A 63 1.39 8.87 -9.08
C ASP A 63 1.66 7.41 -8.70
N ILE A 64 0.73 6.80 -7.97
CA ILE A 64 0.75 5.38 -7.65
C ILE A 64 -0.44 4.72 -8.32
N TYR A 65 -0.16 3.72 -9.13
CA TYR A 65 -1.17 2.94 -9.82
C TYR A 65 -1.17 1.50 -9.33
N TYR A 66 -2.36 0.96 -9.18
CA TYR A 66 -2.60 -0.45 -8.89
C TYR A 66 -3.52 -1.03 -9.95
N ARG A 67 -3.31 -2.27 -10.35
CA ARG A 67 -4.29 -3.00 -11.16
C ARG A 67 -4.39 -4.46 -10.74
N ASP A 68 -5.60 -4.98 -10.84
CA ASP A 68 -5.92 -6.40 -10.71
C ASP A 68 -7.01 -6.77 -11.73
N GLU A 69 -7.59 -7.96 -11.61
CA GLU A 69 -8.68 -8.44 -12.47
C GLU A 69 -9.93 -7.52 -12.50
N SER A 70 -10.10 -6.69 -11.49
CA SER A 70 -11.26 -5.80 -11.32
C SER A 70 -11.06 -4.42 -11.93
N GLY A 71 -9.87 -4.11 -12.41
CA GLY A 71 -9.54 -2.87 -13.10
C GLY A 71 -8.27 -2.17 -12.63
N VAL A 72 -8.15 -0.91 -13.04
CA VAL A 72 -7.04 -0.02 -12.70
C VAL A 72 -7.49 0.99 -11.65
N TYR A 73 -6.63 1.26 -10.69
CA TYR A 73 -6.88 2.18 -9.59
C TYR A 73 -5.72 3.16 -9.45
N LEU A 74 -6.06 4.40 -9.18
CA LEU A 74 -5.15 5.45 -8.77
C LEU A 74 -5.14 5.53 -7.25
N ILE A 75 -3.96 5.78 -6.65
CA ILE A 75 -3.79 5.78 -5.20
C ILE A 75 -3.03 7.03 -4.78
N GLY A 76 -3.36 7.56 -3.61
CA GLY A 76 -2.64 8.67 -3.00
C GLY A 76 -3.16 10.03 -3.40
N THR A 77 -2.27 11.02 -3.60
CA THR A 77 -2.61 12.44 -3.75
C THR A 77 -3.58 12.71 -4.89
N LYS A 78 -3.30 12.20 -6.08
CA LYS A 78 -4.15 12.41 -7.24
C LYS A 78 -5.53 11.74 -7.10
N ALA A 79 -5.57 10.57 -6.45
CA ALA A 79 -6.84 9.93 -6.09
C ALA A 79 -7.65 10.80 -5.12
N GLN A 80 -6.98 11.41 -4.13
CA GLN A 80 -7.61 12.33 -3.18
C GLN A 80 -8.21 13.54 -3.89
N ASP A 81 -7.49 14.14 -4.81
CA ASP A 81 -7.96 15.31 -5.56
C ASP A 81 -9.17 14.97 -6.42
N LEU A 82 -9.15 13.83 -7.08
CA LEU A 82 -10.28 13.35 -7.90
C LEU A 82 -11.51 13.00 -7.04
N VAL A 83 -11.32 12.38 -5.87
CA VAL A 83 -12.44 12.11 -4.95
C VAL A 83 -13.06 13.40 -4.45
N ARG A 84 -12.25 14.41 -4.09
CA ARG A 84 -12.76 15.72 -3.65
C ARG A 84 -13.54 16.49 -4.72
N THR A 85 -13.21 16.30 -6.00
CA THR A 85 -13.92 16.95 -7.10
C THR A 85 -15.25 16.27 -7.46
N ASP A 86 -15.33 14.95 -7.26
CA ASP A 86 -16.53 14.15 -7.50
C ASP A 86 -17.52 14.15 -6.32
N ASP A 87 -17.20 14.90 -5.28
CA ASP A 87 -17.78 14.76 -3.95
C ASP A 87 -19.27 15.07 -3.92
N THR A 88 -20.03 14.00 -3.85
CA THR A 88 -21.36 14.11 -3.31
C THR A 88 -21.74 13.07 -2.25
N ASN A 89 -21.10 11.93 -2.06
CA ASN A 89 -21.62 10.99 -1.01
C ASN A 89 -20.75 9.79 -0.56
N ASP A 90 -19.50 9.63 -0.98
CA ASP A 90 -18.77 8.35 -0.74
C ASP A 90 -17.69 8.38 0.37
N THR A 91 -17.62 9.44 1.15
CA THR A 91 -16.57 9.62 2.18
C THR A 91 -16.82 8.87 3.49
N ASP A 92 -18.02 8.39 3.76
CA ASP A 92 -18.38 7.82 5.06
C ASP A 92 -17.75 6.44 5.34
N SER A 93 -17.52 5.63 4.31
CA SER A 93 -16.97 4.27 4.50
C SER A 93 -15.50 4.24 4.91
N SER A 94 -14.74 5.26 4.53
CA SER A 94 -13.30 5.35 4.85
C SER A 94 -13.02 5.56 6.33
N PHE A 95 -13.95 6.14 7.06
CA PHE A 95 -13.83 6.44 8.48
C PHE A 95 -14.50 5.40 9.40
N ASP A 96 -15.18 4.40 8.84
CA ASP A 96 -15.81 3.33 9.60
C ASP A 96 -14.79 2.20 9.93
N ARG A 97 -15.00 1.52 11.04
CA ARG A 97 -14.28 0.28 11.41
C ARG A 97 -14.48 -0.84 10.40
N ASN A 98 -15.54 -0.81 9.60
CA ASN A 98 -15.79 -1.77 8.53
C ASN A 98 -14.84 -1.62 7.33
N ARG A 99 -14.02 -0.55 7.28
CA ARG A 99 -13.05 -0.31 6.22
C ARG A 99 -12.09 -1.48 5.98
N TYR A 100 -11.79 -2.28 6.99
CA TYR A 100 -10.90 -3.45 6.85
C TYR A 100 -11.42 -4.53 5.90
N TYR A 101 -12.72 -4.50 5.59
CA TYR A 101 -13.34 -5.40 4.63
C TYR A 101 -13.47 -4.78 3.23
N THR A 102 -13.13 -3.51 3.08
CA THR A 102 -13.28 -2.84 1.80
C THR A 102 -12.16 -3.24 0.84
N LYS A 103 -12.49 -3.16 -0.43
CA LYS A 103 -11.52 -3.39 -1.49
C LYS A 103 -10.40 -2.35 -1.49
N GLU A 104 -10.74 -1.12 -1.20
CA GLU A 104 -9.82 0.00 -1.10
C GLU A 104 -8.75 -0.27 -0.04
N PHE A 105 -9.14 -0.78 1.12
CA PHE A 105 -8.19 -1.16 2.17
C PHE A 105 -7.24 -2.27 1.70
N ALA A 106 -7.76 -3.32 1.05
CA ALA A 106 -6.94 -4.39 0.50
C ALA A 106 -5.99 -3.89 -0.60
N ILE A 107 -6.44 -2.96 -1.46
CA ILE A 107 -5.60 -2.31 -2.48
C ILE A 107 -4.46 -1.53 -1.80
N MET A 108 -4.75 -0.72 -0.79
CA MET A 108 -3.73 0.03 -0.05
C MET A 108 -2.74 -0.90 0.64
N ALA A 109 -3.20 -1.98 1.26
CA ALA A 109 -2.34 -2.97 1.91
C ALA A 109 -1.40 -3.64 0.91
N ARG A 110 -1.91 -4.11 -0.22
CA ARG A 110 -1.12 -4.72 -1.29
C ARG A 110 -0.13 -3.75 -1.91
N THR A 111 -0.55 -2.50 -2.13
CA THR A 111 0.32 -1.45 -2.67
C THR A 111 1.47 -1.14 -1.72
N ALA A 112 1.19 -1.00 -0.43
CA ALA A 112 2.22 -0.76 0.57
C ALA A 112 3.25 -1.89 0.65
N VAL A 113 2.78 -3.14 0.61
CA VAL A 113 3.67 -4.31 0.57
C VAL A 113 4.50 -4.31 -0.71
N ALA A 114 3.88 -4.05 -1.87
CA ALA A 114 4.58 -3.99 -3.15
C ALA A 114 5.70 -2.94 -3.14
N ILE A 115 5.40 -1.71 -2.71
CA ILE A 115 6.41 -0.63 -2.61
C ILE A 115 7.55 -1.08 -1.67
N GLY A 116 7.23 -1.69 -0.53
CA GLY A 116 8.22 -2.20 0.41
C GLY A 116 9.10 -3.34 -0.14
N LEU A 117 8.62 -4.06 -1.14
CA LEU A 117 9.33 -5.16 -1.83
C LEU A 117 10.05 -4.74 -3.11
N MET A 118 9.97 -3.47 -3.49
CA MET A 118 10.71 -2.92 -4.64
C MET A 118 12.12 -2.50 -4.22
N ASP A 119 13.09 -2.68 -5.11
CA ASP A 119 14.40 -2.04 -5.00
C ASP A 119 14.37 -0.60 -5.57
N ASN A 120 15.52 0.07 -5.55
CA ASN A 120 15.64 1.44 -6.03
C ASN A 120 15.51 1.59 -7.57
N GLU A 121 15.59 0.46 -8.29
CA GLU A 121 15.40 0.40 -9.73
C GLU A 121 14.01 -0.13 -10.12
N GLU A 122 13.07 -0.10 -9.17
CA GLU A 122 11.72 -0.62 -9.32
C GLU A 122 11.68 -2.10 -9.72
N ARG A 123 12.62 -2.89 -9.18
CA ARG A 123 12.64 -4.34 -9.32
C ARG A 123 12.23 -4.98 -8.01
N LYS A 124 11.63 -6.14 -8.09
CA LYS A 124 11.41 -6.96 -6.90
C LYS A 124 12.74 -7.47 -6.37
N PHE A 125 12.83 -7.55 -5.06
CA PHE A 125 13.87 -8.35 -4.46
C PHE A 125 13.72 -9.82 -4.87
N GLU A 126 14.85 -10.48 -5.00
CA GLU A 126 14.94 -11.88 -5.36
C GLU A 126 14.16 -12.79 -4.41
N PRO A 127 13.63 -13.94 -4.87
CA PRO A 127 12.78 -14.84 -4.08
C PRO A 127 13.40 -15.42 -2.80
N GLN A 128 14.70 -15.21 -2.59
CA GLN A 128 15.40 -15.64 -1.39
C GLN A 128 14.93 -14.93 -0.10
N PHE A 129 14.25 -13.79 -0.25
CA PHE A 129 13.67 -13.09 0.89
C PHE A 129 12.22 -13.51 1.10
N LYS A 130 11.94 -14.04 2.28
CA LYS A 130 10.56 -14.27 2.70
C LYS A 130 9.97 -12.94 3.16
N PRO A 131 8.93 -12.42 2.49
CA PRO A 131 8.26 -11.21 2.95
C PRO A 131 7.51 -11.48 4.25
N ALA A 132 7.59 -10.53 5.17
CA ALA A 132 6.76 -10.50 6.37
C ALA A 132 6.24 -9.08 6.57
N VAL A 133 5.03 -8.95 7.09
CA VAL A 133 4.40 -7.66 7.35
C VAL A 133 4.28 -7.43 8.85
N GLN A 134 4.70 -6.26 9.29
CA GLN A 134 4.44 -5.75 10.63
C GLN A 134 3.41 -4.64 10.52
N THR A 135 2.28 -4.79 11.18
CA THR A 135 1.23 -3.75 11.20
C THR A 135 0.76 -3.47 12.62
N GLY A 136 0.04 -2.39 12.81
CA GLY A 136 -0.44 -1.97 14.13
C GLY A 136 -1.95 -1.77 14.16
N LEU A 137 -2.51 -1.99 15.34
CA LEU A 137 -3.90 -1.74 15.66
C LEU A 137 -4.00 -1.07 17.03
N PRO A 138 -5.02 -0.21 17.25
CA PRO A 138 -5.34 0.24 18.60
C PRO A 138 -5.58 -0.95 19.51
N ALA A 139 -4.95 -0.96 20.69
CA ALA A 139 -5.02 -2.07 21.63
C ALA A 139 -6.45 -2.45 22.01
N ALA A 140 -7.35 -1.47 22.08
CA ALA A 140 -8.76 -1.67 22.41
C ALA A 140 -9.51 -2.57 21.39
N TYR A 141 -9.03 -2.64 20.15
CA TYR A 141 -9.70 -3.36 19.06
C TYR A 141 -8.90 -4.55 18.52
N LEU A 142 -7.73 -4.81 19.09
CA LEU A 142 -6.80 -5.82 18.60
C LEU A 142 -7.45 -7.20 18.40
N LYS A 143 -8.24 -7.64 19.39
CA LYS A 143 -8.85 -8.97 19.37
C LYS A 143 -9.87 -9.14 18.24
N GLU A 144 -10.64 -8.10 17.95
CA GLU A 144 -11.71 -8.15 16.95
C GLU A 144 -11.21 -7.86 15.54
N ASP A 145 -10.27 -6.93 15.38
CA ASP A 145 -9.87 -6.40 14.07
C ASP A 145 -8.61 -7.04 13.52
N ALA A 146 -7.77 -7.69 14.35
CA ALA A 146 -6.57 -8.36 13.87
C ALA A 146 -6.84 -9.44 12.79
N PRO A 147 -7.86 -10.30 12.91
CA PRO A 147 -8.18 -11.25 11.85
C PRO A 147 -8.56 -10.59 10.53
N LYS A 148 -9.28 -9.46 10.60
CA LYS A 148 -9.74 -8.71 9.42
C LYS A 148 -8.57 -8.09 8.67
N ILE A 149 -7.68 -7.43 9.41
CA ILE A 149 -6.48 -6.83 8.84
C ILE A 149 -5.56 -7.91 8.26
N LYS A 150 -5.34 -9.00 8.97
CA LYS A 150 -4.57 -10.13 8.44
C LYS A 150 -5.17 -10.64 7.12
N ALA A 151 -6.48 -10.77 7.04
CA ALA A 151 -7.17 -11.19 5.81
C ALA A 151 -6.90 -10.23 4.65
N ALA A 152 -6.92 -8.91 4.87
CA ALA A 152 -6.64 -7.93 3.83
C ALA A 152 -5.22 -8.06 3.25
N PHE A 153 -4.22 -8.37 4.10
CA PHE A 153 -2.84 -8.59 3.67
C PHE A 153 -2.61 -9.95 3.02
N THR A 154 -3.35 -10.99 3.42
CA THR A 154 -3.09 -12.38 3.00
C THR A 154 -4.02 -12.89 1.91
N GLN A 155 -5.03 -12.10 1.52
CA GLN A 155 -5.95 -12.50 0.44
C GLN A 155 -5.16 -12.84 -0.84
N PRO A 156 -5.29 -14.08 -1.36
CA PRO A 156 -4.60 -14.50 -2.57
C PRO A 156 -4.97 -13.62 -3.76
N GLY A 157 -4.05 -13.51 -4.70
CA GLY A 157 -4.30 -12.81 -5.96
C GLY A 157 -3.03 -12.30 -6.61
N ILE A 158 -3.16 -12.04 -7.89
CA ILE A 158 -2.13 -11.41 -8.72
C ILE A 158 -2.53 -9.97 -8.92
N TYR A 159 -1.59 -9.07 -8.75
CA TYR A 159 -1.79 -7.64 -8.94
C TYR A 159 -0.51 -6.99 -9.46
N GLU A 160 -0.65 -5.79 -9.97
CA GLU A 160 0.48 -5.01 -10.45
C GLU A 160 0.44 -3.62 -9.85
N VAL A 161 1.63 -3.09 -9.58
CA VAL A 161 1.82 -1.72 -9.08
C VAL A 161 2.78 -0.99 -10.00
N ARG A 162 2.51 0.28 -10.25
CA ARG A 162 3.36 1.18 -11.01
C ARG A 162 3.54 2.48 -10.25
N LEU A 163 4.75 2.97 -10.17
CA LEU A 163 5.10 4.26 -9.60
C LEU A 163 5.41 5.23 -10.74
N GLY A 164 4.70 6.36 -10.77
CA GLY A 164 4.86 7.37 -11.80
C GLY A 164 4.80 6.84 -13.22
N SER A 165 5.77 7.25 -14.03
CA SER A 165 5.97 6.80 -15.40
C SER A 165 6.71 5.46 -15.53
N GLY A 166 7.04 4.82 -14.40
CA GLY A 166 7.77 3.55 -14.34
C GLY A 166 7.03 2.38 -14.97
N LYS A 167 7.61 1.20 -14.83
CA LYS A 167 7.02 -0.03 -15.38
C LYS A 167 5.99 -0.63 -14.42
N TRP A 168 4.99 -1.30 -14.97
CA TRP A 168 4.13 -2.16 -14.19
C TRP A 168 4.91 -3.35 -13.62
N MET A 169 4.89 -3.47 -12.30
CA MET A 169 5.54 -4.57 -11.60
C MET A 169 4.48 -5.53 -11.08
N ARG A 170 4.60 -6.79 -11.50
CA ARG A 170 3.65 -7.85 -11.15
C ARG A 170 4.04 -8.49 -9.82
N PHE A 171 3.06 -8.63 -8.94
CA PHE A 171 3.16 -9.32 -7.65
C PHE A 171 2.14 -10.45 -7.59
N GLU A 172 2.54 -11.50 -6.90
CA GLU A 172 1.64 -12.55 -6.45
C GLU A 172 1.65 -12.53 -4.93
N ASN A 173 0.48 -12.47 -4.32
CA ASN A 173 0.41 -12.44 -2.87
C ASN A 173 0.65 -13.82 -2.29
N THR A 174 1.78 -14.02 -1.68
CA THR A 174 2.22 -15.28 -1.04
C THR A 174 2.20 -15.21 0.48
N LEU A 175 1.76 -14.08 1.06
CA LEU A 175 1.67 -13.90 2.50
C LEU A 175 0.63 -14.85 3.11
N LYS A 176 0.98 -15.41 4.27
CA LYS A 176 0.09 -16.24 5.11
C LYS A 176 -0.18 -15.53 6.43
N ASN A 177 -1.18 -15.97 7.16
CA ASN A 177 -1.54 -15.35 8.46
C ASN A 177 -0.35 -15.25 9.45
N GLY A 178 0.58 -16.19 9.42
CA GLY A 178 1.80 -16.15 10.25
C GLY A 178 2.88 -15.18 9.76
N ASP A 179 2.74 -14.64 8.57
CA ASP A 179 3.67 -13.65 8.01
C ASP A 179 3.22 -12.20 8.29
N VAL A 180 2.03 -12.02 8.89
CA VAL A 180 1.44 -10.71 9.26
C VAL A 180 1.31 -10.64 10.77
N ASN A 181 2.04 -9.70 11.39
CA ASN A 181 2.16 -9.51 12.84
C ASN A 181 1.79 -8.09 13.24
#